data_93af772822ac1d833f408d55d590b87f
#
_entry.id   93af772822ac1d833f408d55d590b87f
#
_cell.length_a   1.000
_cell.length_b   1.000
_cell.length_c   1.000
_cell.angle_alpha   90.00
_cell.angle_beta   90.00
_cell.angle_gamma   90.00
#
_symmetry.space_group_name_H-M   'P 1'
#
loop_
_entity.id
_entity.type
_entity.pdbx_description
1 polymer ?
#
loop_
_entity_poly.entity_id
_entity_poly.type
_entity_poly.pdbx_seq_one_letter_code
_entity_poly.pdbx_strand_id
1 'polypeptide(L)'
;IKKFQLLTLVNATRCLNGAAFEKHGDAYLEFPVIVQGDGSPSEVFNLYLLKKLEQTIQYDFKTFASIANQLVDFQRFLEDEQLDCLKFHKLKQLNAIFKYRTRLIEQANAGLISANSASHRINAVVNFYRFLVTEDLVDHQRYGLPFQDVYKYIAVDNEFGARRKMAIKSHDLAIHVPAKAPNSEAIADDGELSPLSVESQTVILKGLLKSSREYQLMFYLALFTGARLQTICTLRIKNLLNCKPDSQGFIRLPVGSGTGIDTKFQKPMTLLIPNWLAQDLKIYINSEQARQRR
;
A
#
# COMPACT_ATOMS: atom_id res chain seq x y z
N ILE A 1 14.51 7.55 -4.67
CA ILE A 1 14.68 6.48 -3.65
C ILE A 1 15.70 5.50 -4.20
N LYS A 2 16.91 5.48 -3.66
CA LYS A 2 17.80 4.36 -3.87
C LYS A 2 17.33 3.25 -2.92
N LYS A 3 16.95 2.09 -3.46
CA LYS A 3 16.70 0.90 -2.65
C LYS A 3 18.05 0.39 -2.16
N PHE A 4 18.37 0.68 -0.91
CA PHE A 4 19.48 0.04 -0.26
C PHE A 4 18.95 -1.22 0.44
N GLN A 5 19.59 -2.36 0.22
CA GLN A 5 19.46 -3.49 1.11
C GLN A 5 20.11 -3.06 2.44
N LEU A 6 19.33 -2.55 3.37
CA LEU A 6 19.78 -2.43 4.75
C LEU A 6 19.87 -3.83 5.30
N LEU A 7 21.04 -4.41 5.13
CA LEU A 7 21.46 -5.59 5.84
C LEU A 7 21.53 -5.23 7.33
N THR A 8 20.43 -5.45 8.05
CA THR A 8 20.35 -5.40 9.50
C THR A 8 20.40 -3.98 10.08
N LEU A 9 19.30 -3.52 10.67
CA LEU A 9 19.34 -2.55 11.77
C LEU A 9 19.98 -3.25 12.95
N VAL A 10 21.28 -3.12 13.07
CA VAL A 10 22.02 -3.63 14.21
C VAL A 10 21.86 -2.62 15.33
N ASN A 11 21.37 -3.05 16.49
CA ASN A 11 21.73 -2.39 17.74
C ASN A 11 23.24 -2.56 17.92
N ALA A 12 24.01 -1.63 17.35
CA ALA A 12 25.43 -1.62 17.43
C ALA A 12 25.86 -1.20 18.83
N THR A 13 26.00 -2.15 19.71
CA THR A 13 26.70 -1.91 20.98
C THR A 13 28.18 -1.79 20.62
N ARG A 14 28.72 -0.57 20.72
CA ARG A 14 30.14 -0.31 20.54
C ARG A 14 30.89 -1.00 21.68
N CYS A 15 31.53 -2.11 21.42
CA CYS A 15 32.49 -2.69 22.34
C CYS A 15 33.67 -1.72 22.50
N LEU A 16 33.97 -1.28 23.69
CA LEU A 16 35.02 -0.30 24.03
C LEU A 16 36.44 -0.77 23.70
N ASN A 17 36.62 -1.99 23.24
CA ASN A 17 37.92 -2.62 22.98
C ASN A 17 38.09 -3.04 21.51
N GLY A 18 37.80 -2.14 20.57
CA GLY A 18 38.25 -2.28 19.18
C GLY A 18 37.41 -3.22 18.30
N ALA A 19 36.72 -2.64 17.37
CA ALA A 19 36.43 -3.15 16.01
C ALA A 19 35.60 -4.42 15.81
N ALA A 20 34.76 -4.88 16.72
CA ALA A 20 33.77 -5.91 16.42
C ALA A 20 32.36 -5.38 16.70
N PHE A 21 31.56 -5.20 15.65
CA PHE A 21 30.11 -4.98 15.81
C PHE A 21 29.43 -6.34 15.92
N GLU A 22 28.87 -6.67 17.06
CA GLU A 22 27.98 -7.83 17.18
C GLU A 22 26.63 -7.51 16.58
N LYS A 23 26.17 -8.37 15.67
CA LYS A 23 24.85 -8.24 15.03
C LYS A 23 23.80 -8.82 15.96
N HIS A 24 23.10 -7.97 16.67
CA HIS A 24 21.89 -8.34 17.41
C HIS A 24 20.68 -7.69 16.77
N GLY A 25 19.66 -8.45 16.37
CA GLY A 25 18.38 -7.92 15.94
C GLY A 25 17.83 -8.56 14.65
N ASP A 26 16.61 -8.21 14.34
CA ASP A 26 15.89 -8.67 13.16
C ASP A 26 16.41 -8.00 11.88
N ALA A 27 16.47 -8.79 10.80
CA ALA A 27 16.82 -8.28 9.49
C ALA A 27 15.55 -7.80 8.74
N TYR A 28 15.52 -6.55 8.38
CA TYR A 28 14.42 -5.97 7.59
C TYR A 28 14.87 -5.80 6.14
N LEU A 29 14.48 -6.77 5.30
CA LEU A 29 14.84 -6.76 3.88
C LEU A 29 14.18 -5.58 3.16
N GLU A 30 14.94 -4.91 2.29
CA GLU A 30 14.46 -3.80 1.47
C GLU A 30 13.89 -2.60 2.26
N PHE A 31 14.30 -2.38 3.52
CA PHE A 31 13.85 -1.22 4.27
C PHE A 31 14.22 0.09 3.53
N PRO A 32 13.27 1.01 3.26
CA PRO A 32 13.53 2.20 2.49
C PRO A 32 14.33 3.22 3.30
N VAL A 33 15.37 3.78 2.69
CA VAL A 33 16.13 4.92 3.23
C VAL A 33 15.93 6.12 2.32
N ILE A 34 15.54 7.24 2.90
CA ILE A 34 15.35 8.50 2.21
C ILE A 34 16.70 9.25 2.20
N VAL A 35 17.14 9.68 1.02
CA VAL A 35 18.35 10.47 0.83
C VAL A 35 18.02 11.82 0.22
N GLN A 36 18.79 12.84 0.58
CA GLN A 36 18.71 14.19 0.04
C GLN A 36 19.29 14.26 -1.38
N GLY A 37 19.16 15.41 -2.04
CA GLY A 37 19.67 15.61 -3.40
C GLY A 37 21.19 15.43 -3.51
N ASP A 38 21.94 15.72 -2.46
CA ASP A 38 23.40 15.52 -2.37
C ASP A 38 23.82 14.06 -2.08
N GLY A 39 22.86 13.18 -1.82
CA GLY A 39 23.09 11.77 -1.50
C GLY A 39 23.23 11.48 0.00
N SER A 40 23.22 12.49 0.87
CA SER A 40 23.22 12.30 2.32
C SER A 40 21.89 11.73 2.81
N PRO A 41 21.86 10.92 3.89
CA PRO A 41 20.60 10.46 4.49
C PRO A 41 19.79 11.62 5.05
N SER A 42 18.48 11.63 4.78
CA SER A 42 17.57 12.57 5.43
C SER A 42 17.29 12.11 6.87
N GLU A 43 17.96 12.75 7.83
CA GLU A 43 17.94 12.30 9.24
C GLU A 43 16.53 12.20 9.81
N VAL A 44 15.74 13.25 9.69
CA VAL A 44 14.42 13.35 10.33
C VAL A 44 13.40 12.40 9.72
N PHE A 45 13.38 12.27 8.40
CA PHE A 45 12.47 11.34 7.72
C PHE A 45 12.85 9.88 7.98
N ASN A 46 14.15 9.57 8.01
CA ASN A 46 14.61 8.22 8.34
C ASN A 46 14.35 7.89 9.81
N LEU A 47 14.52 8.85 10.74
CA LEU A 47 14.16 8.66 12.13
C LEU A 47 12.66 8.33 12.30
N TYR A 48 11.79 9.03 11.56
CA TYR A 48 10.35 8.71 11.54
C TYR A 48 10.07 7.29 11.04
N LEU A 49 10.72 6.87 9.96
CA LEU A 49 10.54 5.51 9.44
C LEU A 49 11.02 4.45 10.44
N LEU A 50 12.14 4.68 11.13
CA LEU A 50 12.66 3.81 12.19
C LEU A 50 11.70 3.73 13.37
N LYS A 51 11.22 4.87 13.85
CA LYS A 51 10.25 4.91 14.95
C LYS A 51 8.95 4.19 14.61
N LYS A 52 8.50 4.36 13.37
CA LYS A 52 7.32 3.63 12.88
C LYS A 52 7.57 2.11 12.81
N LEU A 53 8.79 1.69 12.48
CA LEU A 53 9.17 0.28 12.47
C LEU A 53 9.11 -0.32 13.88
N GLU A 54 9.63 0.38 14.90
CA GLU A 54 9.55 -0.03 16.31
C GLU A 54 8.12 -0.26 16.79
N GLN A 55 7.16 0.52 16.29
CA GLN A 55 5.74 0.43 16.63
C GLN A 55 4.98 -0.62 15.81
N THR A 56 5.62 -1.24 14.83
CA THR A 56 4.97 -2.16 13.88
C THR A 56 5.14 -3.60 14.34
N ILE A 57 4.02 -4.32 14.52
CA ILE A 57 4.05 -5.75 14.92
C ILE A 57 4.59 -6.62 13.79
N GLN A 58 4.23 -6.31 12.54
CA GLN A 58 4.65 -7.08 11.38
C GLN A 58 5.16 -6.13 10.29
N TYR A 59 6.43 -6.28 9.92
CA TYR A 59 7.04 -5.50 8.85
C TYR A 59 6.46 -5.87 7.49
N ASP A 60 6.02 -4.85 6.75
CA ASP A 60 5.64 -4.98 5.34
C ASP A 60 6.39 -3.93 4.51
N PHE A 61 7.30 -4.39 3.67
CA PHE A 61 8.09 -3.55 2.79
C PHE A 61 7.25 -2.57 1.96
N LYS A 62 6.13 -3.05 1.39
CA LYS A 62 5.29 -2.21 0.50
C LYS A 62 4.69 -1.02 1.23
N THR A 63 4.29 -1.21 2.48
CA THR A 63 3.77 -0.14 3.34
C THR A 63 4.85 0.90 3.63
N PHE A 64 6.06 0.46 4.03
CA PHE A 64 7.16 1.39 4.29
C PHE A 64 7.65 2.10 3.03
N ALA A 65 7.76 1.39 1.91
CA ALA A 65 8.10 1.99 0.61
C ALA A 65 7.07 3.03 0.15
N SER A 66 5.78 2.77 0.39
CA SER A 66 4.72 3.74 0.08
C SER A 66 4.86 5.02 0.92
N ILE A 67 5.06 4.88 2.24
CA ILE A 67 5.28 6.03 3.13
C ILE A 67 6.53 6.81 2.72
N ALA A 68 7.63 6.12 2.47
CA ALA A 68 8.88 6.76 2.05
C ALA A 68 8.72 7.52 0.72
N ASN A 69 7.99 6.96 -0.26
CA ASN A 69 7.71 7.65 -1.52
C ASN A 69 6.93 8.96 -1.32
N GLN A 70 5.96 8.95 -0.40
CA GLN A 70 5.16 10.14 -0.08
C GLN A 70 6.00 11.20 0.62
N LEU A 71 6.90 10.80 1.53
CA LEU A 71 7.82 11.71 2.22
C LEU A 71 8.90 12.27 1.27
N VAL A 72 9.38 11.49 0.31
CA VAL A 72 10.31 11.97 -0.73
C VAL A 72 9.69 13.06 -1.59
N ASP A 73 8.39 12.94 -1.92
CA ASP A 73 7.68 14.00 -2.64
C ASP A 73 7.61 15.29 -1.81
N PHE A 74 7.38 15.17 -0.51
CA PHE A 74 7.41 16.31 0.41
C PHE A 74 8.82 16.90 0.56
N GLN A 75 9.85 16.05 0.66
CA GLN A 75 11.25 16.51 0.73
C GLN A 75 11.64 17.31 -0.52
N ARG A 76 11.29 16.82 -1.71
CA ARG A 76 11.54 17.56 -2.96
C ARG A 76 10.85 18.92 -2.96
N PHE A 77 9.61 18.97 -2.48
CA PHE A 77 8.92 20.24 -2.31
C PHE A 77 9.66 21.18 -1.37
N LEU A 78 10.19 20.69 -0.25
CA LEU A 78 10.95 21.51 0.70
C LEU A 78 12.24 22.04 0.06
N GLU A 79 12.94 21.22 -0.71
CA GLU A 79 14.15 21.57 -1.45
C GLU A 79 13.83 22.63 -2.53
N ASP A 80 12.79 22.41 -3.35
CA ASP A 80 12.35 23.33 -4.41
C ASP A 80 12.00 24.71 -3.85
N GLU A 81 11.29 24.76 -2.72
CA GLU A 81 10.80 26.00 -2.09
C GLU A 81 11.76 26.56 -1.02
N GLN A 82 12.91 25.92 -0.80
CA GLN A 82 13.89 26.28 0.23
C GLN A 82 13.25 26.41 1.62
N LEU A 83 12.38 25.47 1.97
CA LEU A 83 11.65 25.45 3.24
C LEU A 83 12.26 24.45 4.20
N ASP A 84 12.22 24.80 5.48
CA ASP A 84 12.56 23.91 6.59
C ASP A 84 11.29 23.36 7.24
N CYS A 85 11.13 22.05 7.25
CA CYS A 85 9.97 21.39 7.85
C CYS A 85 9.94 21.47 9.38
N LEU A 86 11.07 21.73 10.03
CA LEU A 86 11.17 21.85 11.48
C LEU A 86 10.84 23.28 11.98
N LYS A 87 10.82 24.25 11.07
CA LYS A 87 10.55 25.64 11.39
C LYS A 87 9.05 25.95 11.38
N PHE A 88 8.49 26.24 12.55
CA PHE A 88 7.09 26.59 12.70
C PHE A 88 6.86 28.09 12.73
N HIS A 89 5.71 28.51 12.22
CA HIS A 89 5.26 29.89 12.19
C HIS A 89 3.90 30.03 12.86
N LYS A 90 3.66 31.17 13.56
CA LYS A 90 2.35 31.49 14.14
C LYS A 90 1.23 31.51 13.09
N LEU A 91 1.54 32.07 11.92
CA LEU A 91 0.58 32.06 10.80
C LEU A 91 0.64 30.68 10.13
N LYS A 92 -0.43 29.92 10.26
CA LYS A 92 -0.54 28.54 9.68
C LYS A 92 -0.14 28.47 8.21
N GLN A 93 -0.51 29.48 7.42
CA GLN A 93 -0.23 29.55 5.98
C GLN A 93 1.25 29.62 5.61
N LEU A 94 2.10 30.07 6.55
CA LEU A 94 3.55 30.12 6.35
C LEU A 94 4.26 28.79 6.63
N ASN A 95 3.59 27.86 7.29
CA ASN A 95 4.16 26.54 7.57
C ASN A 95 4.29 25.71 6.30
N ALA A 96 5.37 24.97 6.19
CA ALA A 96 5.67 24.13 5.01
C ALA A 96 4.54 23.18 4.63
N ILE A 97 3.88 22.57 5.62
CA ILE A 97 2.76 21.65 5.38
C ILE A 97 1.55 22.31 4.71
N PHE A 98 1.25 23.59 5.03
CA PHE A 98 0.16 24.33 4.38
C PHE A 98 0.48 24.67 2.94
N LYS A 99 1.70 25.13 2.67
CA LYS A 99 2.17 25.39 1.29
C LYS A 99 2.15 24.11 0.46
N TYR A 100 2.62 23.01 1.05
CA TYR A 100 2.57 21.69 0.39
C TYR A 100 1.13 21.25 0.06
N ARG A 101 0.20 21.43 1.01
CA ARG A 101 -1.21 21.16 0.76
C ARG A 101 -1.75 21.96 -0.43
N THR A 102 -1.42 23.24 -0.51
CA THR A 102 -1.83 24.10 -1.64
C THR A 102 -1.31 23.56 -2.97
N ARG A 103 -0.01 23.22 -3.03
CA ARG A 103 0.61 22.58 -4.21
C ARG A 103 -0.09 21.28 -4.61
N LEU A 104 -0.43 20.42 -3.63
CA LEU A 104 -1.14 19.17 -3.91
C LEU A 104 -2.54 19.41 -4.49
N ILE A 105 -3.26 20.41 -4.00
CA ILE A 105 -4.59 20.80 -4.54
C ILE A 105 -4.45 21.31 -5.97
N GLU A 106 -3.49 22.16 -6.24
CA GLU A 106 -3.21 22.68 -7.59
C GLU A 106 -2.88 21.54 -8.57
N GLN A 107 -2.02 20.61 -8.17
CA GLN A 107 -1.67 19.43 -8.98
C GLN A 107 -2.89 18.53 -9.23
N ALA A 108 -3.73 18.33 -8.23
CA ALA A 108 -4.96 17.54 -8.38
C ALA A 108 -5.97 18.21 -9.31
N ASN A 109 -6.17 19.54 -9.18
CA ASN A 109 -7.05 20.29 -10.06
C ASN A 109 -6.54 20.34 -11.51
N ALA A 110 -5.21 20.38 -11.69
CA ALA A 110 -4.58 20.30 -13.01
C ALA A 110 -4.59 18.87 -13.60
N GLY A 111 -5.07 17.86 -12.85
CA GLY A 111 -5.10 16.47 -13.30
C GLY A 111 -3.71 15.78 -13.32
N LEU A 112 -2.68 16.41 -12.74
CA LEU A 112 -1.33 15.83 -12.67
C LEU A 112 -1.23 14.67 -11.67
N ILE A 113 -2.05 14.69 -10.62
CA ILE A 113 -2.18 13.62 -9.64
C ILE A 113 -3.66 13.36 -9.35
N SER A 114 -4.00 12.15 -8.90
CA SER A 114 -5.36 11.86 -8.47
C SER A 114 -5.66 12.49 -7.10
N ALA A 115 -6.94 12.76 -6.82
CA ALA A 115 -7.41 13.24 -5.51
C ALA A 115 -6.98 12.30 -4.37
N ASN A 116 -7.04 10.98 -4.61
CA ASN A 116 -6.60 9.97 -3.66
C ASN A 116 -5.09 10.08 -3.41
N SER A 117 -4.29 10.26 -4.46
CA SER A 117 -2.84 10.46 -4.32
C SER A 117 -2.52 11.70 -3.49
N ALA A 118 -3.22 12.82 -3.74
CA ALA A 118 -3.06 14.05 -2.96
C ALA A 118 -3.41 13.82 -1.48
N SER A 119 -4.53 13.12 -1.21
CA SER A 119 -4.95 12.78 0.15
C SER A 119 -3.94 11.85 0.85
N HIS A 120 -3.41 10.85 0.17
CA HIS A 120 -2.39 9.97 0.75
C HIS A 120 -1.10 10.73 1.09
N ARG A 121 -0.65 11.62 0.21
CA ARG A 121 0.56 12.43 0.43
C ARG A 121 0.40 13.36 1.62
N ILE A 122 -0.70 14.11 1.72
CA ILE A 122 -0.90 15.00 2.86
C ILE A 122 -1.06 14.24 4.18
N ASN A 123 -1.73 13.08 4.18
CA ASN A 123 -1.88 12.24 5.36
C ASN A 123 -0.52 11.69 5.86
N ALA A 124 0.39 11.32 4.97
CA ALA A 124 1.73 10.88 5.34
C ALA A 124 2.51 12.00 6.03
N VAL A 125 2.42 13.23 5.48
CA VAL A 125 3.09 14.40 6.05
C VAL A 125 2.47 14.80 7.39
N VAL A 126 1.14 14.76 7.55
CA VAL A 126 0.48 15.00 8.84
C VAL A 126 0.95 13.98 9.90
N ASN A 127 1.07 12.70 9.54
CA ASN A 127 1.56 11.68 10.46
C ASN A 127 3.04 11.89 10.83
N PHE A 128 3.85 12.38 9.89
CA PHE A 128 5.22 12.79 10.16
C PHE A 128 5.27 13.98 11.14
N TYR A 129 4.45 15.00 10.96
CA TYR A 129 4.37 16.11 11.91
C TYR A 129 3.84 15.69 13.29
N ARG A 130 2.91 14.74 13.37
CA ARG A 130 2.51 14.14 14.66
C ARG A 130 3.69 13.47 15.35
N PHE A 131 4.51 12.76 14.63
CA PHE A 131 5.74 12.18 15.17
C PHE A 131 6.68 13.27 15.69
N LEU A 132 6.96 14.33 14.93
CA LEU A 132 7.83 15.44 15.38
C LEU A 132 7.37 16.05 16.70
N VAL A 133 6.07 16.21 16.87
CA VAL A 133 5.45 16.73 18.10
C VAL A 133 5.52 15.72 19.24
N THR A 134 5.24 14.45 18.97
CA THR A 134 5.25 13.39 20.01
C THR A 134 6.64 13.13 20.56
N GLU A 135 7.67 13.23 19.73
CA GLU A 135 9.08 13.05 20.13
C GLU A 135 9.75 14.39 20.54
N ASP A 136 8.98 15.48 20.67
CA ASP A 136 9.44 16.81 21.07
C ASP A 136 10.61 17.36 20.22
N LEU A 137 10.59 17.06 18.92
CA LEU A 137 11.59 17.47 17.95
C LEU A 137 11.36 18.88 17.40
N VAL A 138 10.25 19.52 17.76
CA VAL A 138 9.84 20.85 17.30
C VAL A 138 9.22 21.66 18.44
N ASP A 139 9.49 22.96 18.48
CA ASP A 139 8.94 23.87 19.49
C ASP A 139 7.47 24.21 19.19
N HIS A 140 6.58 23.22 19.43
CA HIS A 140 5.15 23.36 19.22
C HIS A 140 4.47 24.17 20.33
N GLN A 141 5.08 24.30 21.52
CA GLN A 141 4.50 25.07 22.63
C GLN A 141 4.50 26.57 22.30
N ARG A 142 5.53 27.05 21.60
CA ARG A 142 5.67 28.46 21.23
C ARG A 142 4.80 28.87 20.04
N TYR A 143 4.66 28.00 19.05
CA TYR A 143 4.05 28.34 17.76
C TYR A 143 2.71 27.66 17.53
N GLY A 144 2.32 26.72 18.37
CA GLY A 144 1.14 25.86 18.18
C GLY A 144 1.36 24.76 17.16
N LEU A 145 0.39 23.87 17.04
CA LEU A 145 0.42 22.81 16.04
C LEU A 145 0.14 23.37 14.65
N PRO A 146 0.84 22.88 13.60
CA PRO A 146 0.60 23.32 12.24
C PRO A 146 -0.72 22.82 11.65
N PHE A 147 -1.44 21.94 12.32
CA PHE A 147 -2.76 21.42 11.94
C PHE A 147 -3.60 21.13 13.19
N GLN A 148 -4.91 20.89 12.98
CA GLN A 148 -5.84 20.51 14.06
C GLN A 148 -6.51 19.19 13.72
N ASP A 149 -6.63 18.32 14.72
CA ASP A 149 -7.43 17.11 14.57
C ASP A 149 -8.92 17.46 14.58
N VAL A 150 -9.66 16.89 13.64
CA VAL A 150 -11.09 17.08 13.45
C VAL A 150 -11.77 15.73 13.47
N TYR A 151 -12.89 15.59 14.16
CA TYR A 151 -13.69 14.37 14.15
C TYR A 151 -14.84 14.51 13.14
N LYS A 152 -14.88 13.58 12.17
CA LYS A 152 -16.00 13.45 11.24
C LYS A 152 -16.88 12.29 11.66
N TYR A 153 -18.19 12.51 11.67
CA TYR A 153 -19.14 11.44 11.97
C TYR A 153 -19.69 10.90 10.66
N ILE A 154 -19.44 9.61 10.41
CA ILE A 154 -20.05 8.90 9.29
C ILE A 154 -21.13 7.95 9.79
N ALA A 155 -22.23 7.86 9.05
CA ALA A 155 -23.25 6.86 9.30
C ALA A 155 -22.78 5.54 8.67
N VAL A 156 -22.68 4.49 9.47
CA VAL A 156 -22.38 3.14 9.01
C VAL A 156 -23.61 2.29 9.27
N ASP A 157 -24.17 1.73 8.21
CA ASP A 157 -25.26 0.77 8.33
C ASP A 157 -24.66 -0.60 8.74
N ASN A 158 -25.17 -1.21 9.80
CA ASN A 158 -24.78 -2.55 10.18
C ASN A 158 -25.60 -3.59 9.36
N GLU A 159 -25.19 -4.86 9.43
CA GLU A 159 -25.84 -6.00 8.74
C GLU A 159 -27.34 -6.16 9.09
N PHE A 160 -27.80 -5.51 10.16
CA PHE A 160 -29.20 -5.53 10.64
C PHE A 160 -29.97 -4.24 10.31
N GLY A 161 -29.40 -3.34 9.45
CA GLY A 161 -30.08 -2.13 9.02
C GLY A 161 -30.10 -0.97 10.05
N ALA A 162 -29.44 -1.13 11.22
CA ALA A 162 -29.33 -0.06 12.19
C ALA A 162 -28.18 0.89 11.85
N ARG A 163 -28.50 2.19 11.75
CA ARG A 163 -27.52 3.26 11.49
C ARG A 163 -26.73 3.61 12.75
N ARG A 164 -25.42 3.42 12.71
CA ARG A 164 -24.50 3.81 13.76
C ARG A 164 -23.63 4.98 13.31
N LYS A 165 -23.57 6.04 14.10
CA LYS A 165 -22.61 7.12 13.85
C LYS A 165 -21.24 6.69 14.38
N MET A 166 -20.24 6.61 13.50
CA MET A 166 -18.87 6.34 13.88
C MET A 166 -18.04 7.61 13.72
N ALA A 167 -17.32 8.00 14.79
CA ALA A 167 -16.41 9.12 14.73
C ALA A 167 -15.09 8.67 14.07
N ILE A 168 -14.74 9.31 12.97
CA ILE A 168 -13.45 9.13 12.31
C ILE A 168 -12.58 10.34 12.61
N LYS A 169 -11.38 10.08 13.15
CA LYS A 169 -10.37 11.11 13.34
C LYS A 169 -9.80 11.53 11.99
N SER A 170 -9.85 12.83 11.71
CA SER A 170 -9.31 13.48 10.52
C SER A 170 -8.49 14.69 10.94
N HIS A 171 -8.10 15.55 10.03
CA HIS A 171 -7.40 16.80 10.27
C HIS A 171 -7.90 17.91 9.35
N ASP A 172 -7.69 19.19 9.75
CA ASP A 172 -8.11 20.36 9.01
C ASP A 172 -7.39 20.55 7.65
N LEU A 173 -6.28 19.83 7.43
CA LEU A 173 -5.55 19.82 6.18
C LEU A 173 -6.05 18.77 5.17
N ALA A 174 -7.09 18.00 5.50
CA ALA A 174 -7.60 16.98 4.60
C ALA A 174 -8.00 17.59 3.24
N ILE A 175 -7.57 16.94 2.16
CA ILE A 175 -7.88 17.36 0.80
C ILE A 175 -9.17 16.67 0.38
N HIS A 176 -10.19 17.48 0.12
CA HIS A 176 -11.45 17.06 -0.46
C HIS A 176 -11.47 17.54 -1.90
N VAL A 177 -11.16 16.67 -2.83
CA VAL A 177 -11.47 16.92 -4.24
C VAL A 177 -12.83 16.26 -4.49
N PRO A 178 -13.81 16.98 -5.03
CA PRO A 178 -15.08 16.38 -5.38
C PRO A 178 -14.82 15.16 -6.27
N ALA A 179 -15.33 14.01 -5.87
CA ALA A 179 -15.31 12.85 -6.76
C ALA A 179 -16.07 13.24 -8.03
N LYS A 180 -15.50 13.00 -9.22
CA LYS A 180 -16.28 13.03 -10.45
C LYS A 180 -17.50 12.14 -10.20
N ALA A 181 -18.68 12.60 -10.68
CA ALA A 181 -19.87 11.78 -10.57
C ALA A 181 -19.56 10.35 -11.00
N PRO A 182 -19.86 9.34 -10.18
CA PRO A 182 -19.55 7.97 -10.54
C PRO A 182 -20.26 7.66 -11.86
N ASN A 183 -19.51 7.18 -12.85
CA ASN A 183 -20.15 6.56 -14.00
C ASN A 183 -21.04 5.45 -13.42
N SER A 184 -22.31 5.42 -13.81
CA SER A 184 -23.32 4.48 -13.28
C SER A 184 -22.94 3.00 -13.40
N GLU A 185 -21.88 2.70 -14.15
CA GLU A 185 -21.34 1.36 -14.41
C GLU A 185 -20.03 1.06 -13.65
N ALA A 186 -19.50 2.02 -12.88
CA ALA A 186 -18.23 1.83 -12.17
C ALA A 186 -18.45 1.21 -10.80
N ILE A 187 -17.66 0.18 -10.48
CA ILE A 187 -17.60 -0.41 -9.14
C ILE A 187 -16.67 0.47 -8.28
N ALA A 188 -17.20 1.02 -7.20
CA ALA A 188 -16.42 1.81 -6.24
C ALA A 188 -15.59 0.85 -5.36
N ASP A 189 -14.34 0.58 -5.74
CA ASP A 189 -13.35 -0.16 -4.95
C ASP A 189 -12.02 0.62 -4.99
N ASP A 190 -11.88 1.65 -4.14
CA ASP A 190 -10.70 2.55 -4.05
C ASP A 190 -10.26 3.21 -5.37
N GLY A 191 -11.08 3.14 -6.39
CA GLY A 191 -10.91 3.70 -7.73
C GLY A 191 -12.11 3.34 -8.60
N GLU A 192 -12.33 4.08 -9.68
CA GLU A 192 -13.35 3.73 -10.66
C GLU A 192 -12.88 2.50 -11.46
N LEU A 193 -13.22 1.30 -11.00
CA LEU A 193 -13.06 0.10 -11.78
C LEU A 193 -14.29 -0.06 -12.68
N SER A 194 -14.10 0.16 -13.97
CA SER A 194 -15.15 -0.14 -14.96
C SER A 194 -15.06 -1.61 -15.38
N PRO A 195 -16.17 -2.34 -15.42
CA PRO A 195 -16.21 -3.66 -16.03
C PRO A 195 -15.68 -3.61 -17.46
N LEU A 196 -14.95 -4.65 -17.86
CA LEU A 196 -14.47 -4.75 -19.23
C LEU A 196 -15.65 -4.88 -20.20
N SER A 197 -15.68 -4.04 -21.25
CA SER A 197 -16.66 -4.22 -22.33
C SER A 197 -16.47 -5.57 -23.03
N VAL A 198 -17.49 -6.06 -23.71
CA VAL A 198 -17.45 -7.34 -24.44
C VAL A 198 -16.34 -7.32 -25.50
N GLU A 199 -16.16 -6.16 -26.16
CA GLU A 199 -15.08 -5.97 -27.15
C GLU A 199 -13.71 -6.08 -26.49
N SER A 200 -13.51 -5.40 -25.35
CA SER A 200 -12.27 -5.46 -24.57
C SER A 200 -11.96 -6.88 -24.09
N GLN A 201 -12.98 -7.60 -23.61
CA GLN A 201 -12.83 -9.01 -23.21
C GLN A 201 -12.38 -9.87 -24.40
N THR A 202 -12.99 -9.66 -25.58
CA THR A 202 -12.64 -10.40 -26.79
C THR A 202 -11.19 -10.14 -27.23
N VAL A 203 -10.74 -8.88 -27.15
CA VAL A 203 -9.35 -8.50 -27.49
C VAL A 203 -8.37 -9.15 -26.52
N ILE A 204 -8.67 -9.12 -25.22
CA ILE A 204 -7.84 -9.75 -24.18
C ILE A 204 -7.75 -11.26 -24.41
N LEU A 205 -8.89 -11.94 -24.66
CA LEU A 205 -8.90 -13.38 -24.90
C LEU A 205 -8.07 -13.75 -26.14
N LYS A 206 -8.20 -13.00 -27.23
CA LYS A 206 -7.37 -13.20 -28.44
C LYS A 206 -5.87 -12.99 -28.16
N GLY A 207 -5.52 -11.99 -27.33
CA GLY A 207 -4.14 -11.76 -26.89
C GLY A 207 -3.60 -12.91 -26.03
N LEU A 208 -4.42 -13.42 -25.12
CA LEU A 208 -4.07 -14.54 -24.24
C LEU A 208 -3.78 -15.82 -25.01
N LEU A 209 -4.48 -16.09 -26.10
CA LEU A 209 -4.21 -17.26 -26.96
C LEU A 209 -2.79 -17.28 -27.57
N LYS A 210 -2.15 -16.10 -27.69
CA LYS A 210 -0.78 -15.95 -28.18
C LYS A 210 0.27 -15.97 -27.05
N SER A 211 -0.14 -15.94 -25.80
CA SER A 211 0.76 -15.92 -24.64
C SER A 211 1.09 -17.36 -24.18
N SER A 212 2.07 -17.47 -23.26
CA SER A 212 2.41 -18.77 -22.70
C SER A 212 1.26 -19.34 -21.85
N ARG A 213 1.18 -20.67 -21.74
CA ARG A 213 0.07 -21.35 -21.09
C ARG A 213 -0.11 -20.95 -19.62
N GLU A 214 0.96 -20.70 -18.88
CA GLU A 214 0.86 -20.22 -17.52
C GLU A 214 0.18 -18.85 -17.41
N TYR A 215 0.51 -17.91 -18.29
CA TYR A 215 -0.15 -16.60 -18.31
C TYR A 215 -1.64 -16.72 -18.63
N GLN A 216 -2.00 -17.58 -19.61
CA GLN A 216 -3.40 -17.85 -19.89
C GLN A 216 -4.14 -18.32 -18.64
N LEU A 217 -3.59 -19.31 -17.93
CA LEU A 217 -4.21 -19.88 -16.74
C LEU A 217 -4.29 -18.90 -15.57
N MET A 218 -3.27 -18.06 -15.38
CA MET A 218 -3.29 -16.99 -14.37
C MET A 218 -4.39 -15.97 -14.67
N PHE A 219 -4.52 -15.54 -15.91
CA PHE A 219 -5.57 -14.62 -16.33
C PHE A 219 -6.96 -15.24 -16.24
N TYR A 220 -7.13 -16.52 -16.60
CA TYR A 220 -8.41 -17.22 -16.42
C TYR A 220 -8.77 -17.34 -14.94
N LEU A 221 -7.82 -17.62 -14.06
CA LEU A 221 -8.07 -17.56 -12.63
C LEU A 221 -8.56 -16.18 -12.17
N ALA A 222 -7.92 -15.10 -12.63
CA ALA A 222 -8.38 -13.75 -12.33
C ALA A 222 -9.79 -13.48 -12.83
N LEU A 223 -10.08 -13.79 -14.10
CA LEU A 223 -11.36 -13.50 -14.74
C LEU A 223 -12.52 -14.31 -14.16
N PHE A 224 -12.32 -15.60 -13.91
CA PHE A 224 -13.40 -16.49 -13.50
C PHE A 224 -13.59 -16.65 -12.00
N THR A 225 -12.62 -16.19 -11.18
CA THR A 225 -12.72 -16.27 -9.72
C THR A 225 -12.72 -14.93 -9.02
N GLY A 226 -12.38 -13.83 -9.72
CA GLY A 226 -12.16 -12.52 -9.11
C GLY A 226 -10.95 -12.46 -8.18
N ALA A 227 -10.06 -13.45 -8.21
CA ALA A 227 -8.89 -13.52 -7.35
C ALA A 227 -7.91 -12.40 -7.66
N ARG A 228 -7.37 -11.77 -6.60
CA ARG A 228 -6.31 -10.77 -6.76
C ARG A 228 -5.01 -11.43 -7.20
N LEU A 229 -4.15 -10.65 -7.90
CA LEU A 229 -2.86 -11.12 -8.40
C LEU A 229 -2.03 -11.84 -7.33
N GLN A 230 -1.95 -11.29 -6.12
CA GLN A 230 -1.23 -11.90 -5.00
C GLN A 230 -1.76 -13.30 -4.65
N THR A 231 -3.08 -13.46 -4.62
CA THR A 231 -3.72 -14.76 -4.35
C THR A 231 -3.38 -15.78 -5.45
N ILE A 232 -3.41 -15.35 -6.72
CA ILE A 232 -3.07 -16.23 -7.86
C ILE A 232 -1.60 -16.64 -7.81
N CYS A 233 -0.69 -15.69 -7.57
CA CYS A 233 0.76 -15.95 -7.53
C CYS A 233 1.19 -16.80 -6.33
N THR A 234 0.39 -16.89 -5.28
CA THR A 234 0.69 -17.71 -4.09
C THR A 234 -0.01 -19.08 -4.09
N LEU A 235 -0.81 -19.37 -5.12
CA LEU A 235 -1.37 -20.70 -5.32
C LEU A 235 -0.26 -21.75 -5.48
N ARG A 236 -0.38 -22.85 -4.75
CA ARG A 236 0.56 -23.97 -4.82
C ARG A 236 -0.10 -25.23 -5.35
N ILE A 237 0.68 -26.07 -6.00
CA ILE A 237 0.22 -27.35 -6.56
C ILE A 237 -0.59 -28.16 -5.55
N LYS A 238 -0.08 -28.29 -4.30
CA LYS A 238 -0.75 -29.01 -3.23
C LYS A 238 -2.17 -28.55 -2.94
N ASN A 239 -2.47 -27.28 -3.20
CA ASN A 239 -3.79 -26.71 -2.95
C ASN A 239 -4.83 -27.17 -3.97
N LEU A 240 -4.41 -27.58 -5.17
CA LEU A 240 -5.29 -27.95 -6.28
C LEU A 240 -5.43 -29.48 -6.47
N LEU A 241 -4.41 -30.26 -6.11
CA LEU A 241 -4.37 -31.69 -6.40
C LEU A 241 -5.50 -32.47 -5.73
N ASN A 242 -5.83 -32.16 -4.49
CA ASN A 242 -6.78 -32.91 -3.67
C ASN A 242 -8.20 -32.35 -3.69
N CYS A 243 -8.43 -31.28 -4.47
CA CYS A 243 -9.74 -30.66 -4.55
C CYS A 243 -10.67 -31.41 -5.50
N LYS A 244 -11.89 -31.68 -5.04
CA LYS A 244 -12.98 -32.25 -5.82
C LYS A 244 -14.04 -31.19 -6.11
N PRO A 245 -14.68 -31.20 -7.29
CA PRO A 245 -15.78 -30.30 -7.57
C PRO A 245 -16.99 -30.62 -6.69
N ASP A 246 -17.74 -29.56 -6.35
CA ASP A 246 -19.04 -29.69 -5.69
C ASP A 246 -20.15 -30.08 -6.70
N SER A 247 -21.40 -30.20 -6.22
CA SER A 247 -22.57 -30.54 -7.05
C SER A 247 -22.87 -29.49 -8.15
N GLN A 248 -22.33 -28.28 -8.01
CA GLN A 248 -22.49 -27.18 -8.97
C GLN A 248 -21.33 -27.10 -9.98
N GLY A 249 -20.34 -28.00 -9.88
CA GLY A 249 -19.18 -28.03 -10.77
C GLY A 249 -18.11 -27.00 -10.42
N PHE A 250 -18.03 -26.54 -9.17
CA PHE A 250 -17.00 -25.64 -8.66
C PHE A 250 -16.11 -26.32 -7.64
N ILE A 251 -14.81 -26.01 -7.69
CA ILE A 251 -13.90 -26.32 -6.61
C ILE A 251 -13.91 -25.16 -5.61
N ARG A 252 -14.23 -25.46 -4.35
CA ARG A 252 -14.20 -24.52 -3.24
C ARG A 252 -12.82 -24.55 -2.58
N LEU A 253 -12.01 -23.56 -2.88
CA LEU A 253 -10.65 -23.48 -2.35
C LEU A 253 -10.57 -22.41 -1.25
N PRO A 254 -10.31 -22.78 0.02
CA PRO A 254 -10.08 -21.80 1.09
C PRO A 254 -8.74 -21.10 0.87
N VAL A 255 -8.73 -19.78 1.04
CA VAL A 255 -7.55 -18.90 0.90
C VAL A 255 -7.48 -17.90 2.04
N GLY A 256 -6.32 -17.35 2.30
CA GLY A 256 -6.07 -16.41 3.40
C GLY A 256 -5.38 -17.07 4.59
N SER A 257 -5.56 -16.52 5.78
CA SER A 257 -4.87 -16.96 6.99
C SER A 257 -4.91 -18.48 7.20
N GLY A 258 -3.75 -19.10 7.47
CA GLY A 258 -3.62 -20.54 7.73
C GLY A 258 -3.59 -21.44 6.48
N THR A 259 -3.84 -20.92 5.27
CA THR A 259 -3.91 -21.75 4.04
C THR A 259 -2.59 -21.78 3.25
N GLY A 260 -1.70 -20.82 3.51
CA GLY A 260 -0.49 -20.58 2.73
C GLY A 260 -0.74 -19.93 1.37
N ILE A 261 -1.96 -19.42 1.14
CA ILE A 261 -2.35 -18.65 -0.04
C ILE A 261 -2.70 -17.23 0.44
N ASP A 262 -1.98 -16.26 -0.05
CA ASP A 262 -2.12 -14.88 0.42
C ASP A 262 -3.39 -14.22 -0.09
N THR A 263 -4.00 -13.44 0.79
CA THR A 263 -5.08 -12.50 0.46
C THR A 263 -4.76 -11.14 1.05
N LYS A 264 -5.42 -10.08 0.57
CA LYS A 264 -5.26 -8.74 1.16
C LYS A 264 -5.64 -8.80 2.64
N PHE A 265 -4.70 -8.41 3.51
CA PHE A 265 -4.83 -8.47 4.97
C PHE A 265 -5.03 -9.90 5.54
N GLN A 266 -4.57 -10.92 4.85
CA GLN A 266 -4.75 -12.33 5.25
C GLN A 266 -6.22 -12.72 5.52
N LYS A 267 -7.16 -11.98 4.90
CA LYS A 267 -8.60 -12.20 5.10
C LYS A 267 -8.99 -13.59 4.60
N PRO A 268 -9.60 -14.44 5.44
CA PRO A 268 -10.07 -15.74 5.02
C PRO A 268 -11.24 -15.59 4.05
N MET A 269 -11.19 -16.31 2.93
CA MET A 269 -12.24 -16.35 1.93
C MET A 269 -12.18 -17.68 1.16
N THR A 270 -13.22 -17.98 0.39
CA THR A 270 -13.27 -19.16 -0.47
C THR A 270 -13.28 -18.75 -1.93
N LEU A 271 -12.31 -19.23 -2.70
CA LEU A 271 -12.31 -19.10 -4.16
C LEU A 271 -13.20 -20.20 -4.76
N LEU A 272 -14.04 -19.81 -5.69
CA LEU A 272 -14.86 -20.72 -6.50
C LEU A 272 -14.18 -20.89 -7.87
N ILE A 273 -13.51 -22.02 -8.08
CA ILE A 273 -12.80 -22.30 -9.32
C ILE A 273 -13.67 -23.24 -10.18
N PRO A 274 -14.05 -22.83 -11.41
CA PRO A 274 -14.80 -23.72 -12.30
C PRO A 274 -14.03 -25.02 -12.57
N ASN A 275 -14.74 -26.15 -12.62
CA ASN A 275 -14.10 -27.46 -12.75
C ASN A 275 -13.23 -27.56 -14.02
N TRP A 276 -13.69 -27.01 -15.15
CA TRP A 276 -12.90 -27.01 -16.38
C TRP A 276 -11.55 -26.31 -16.20
N LEU A 277 -11.52 -25.15 -15.52
CA LEU A 277 -10.29 -24.41 -15.26
C LEU A 277 -9.37 -25.19 -14.31
N ALA A 278 -9.93 -25.84 -13.31
CA ALA A 278 -9.16 -26.70 -12.40
C ALA A 278 -8.54 -27.90 -13.13
N GLN A 279 -9.24 -28.50 -14.09
CA GLN A 279 -8.68 -29.57 -14.94
C GLN A 279 -7.55 -29.04 -15.81
N ASP A 280 -7.72 -27.89 -16.45
CA ASP A 280 -6.67 -27.22 -17.22
C ASP A 280 -5.42 -26.94 -16.40
N LEU A 281 -5.60 -26.45 -15.16
CA LEU A 281 -4.49 -26.26 -14.22
C LEU A 281 -3.78 -27.58 -13.88
N LYS A 282 -4.54 -28.68 -13.65
CA LYS A 282 -3.96 -30.00 -13.38
C LYS A 282 -3.19 -30.55 -14.59
N ILE A 283 -3.70 -30.34 -15.80
CA ILE A 283 -2.99 -30.72 -17.04
C ILE A 283 -1.67 -29.93 -17.14
N TYR A 284 -1.72 -28.63 -16.94
CA TYR A 284 -0.51 -27.80 -16.99
C TYR A 284 0.51 -28.20 -15.91
N ILE A 285 0.10 -28.44 -14.68
CA ILE A 285 0.97 -28.90 -13.58
C ILE A 285 1.77 -30.17 -13.97
N ASN A 286 1.16 -31.06 -14.75
CA ASN A 286 1.80 -32.31 -15.19
C ASN A 286 2.60 -32.18 -16.49
N SER A 287 2.58 -31.02 -17.14
CA SER A 287 3.31 -30.78 -18.38
C SER A 287 4.83 -30.71 -18.16
N GLU A 288 5.60 -31.01 -19.21
CA GLU A 288 7.06 -30.88 -19.24
C GLU A 288 7.49 -29.45 -18.89
N GLN A 289 6.81 -28.47 -19.46
CA GLN A 289 7.08 -27.05 -19.28
C GLN A 289 6.93 -26.60 -17.80
N ALA A 290 5.92 -27.12 -17.09
CA ALA A 290 5.75 -26.85 -15.65
C ALA A 290 6.80 -27.59 -14.80
N ARG A 291 7.28 -28.77 -15.24
CA ARG A 291 8.31 -29.54 -14.54
C ARG A 291 9.68 -28.86 -14.62
N GLN A 292 10.03 -28.29 -15.77
CA GLN A 292 11.30 -27.57 -15.97
C GLN A 292 11.42 -26.30 -15.11
N ARG A 293 10.33 -25.78 -14.58
CA ARG A 293 10.28 -24.56 -13.74
C ARG A 293 10.21 -24.86 -12.23
N ARG A 294 10.21 -26.08 -11.82
CA ARG A 294 10.25 -26.53 -10.40
C ARG A 294 11.67 -26.74 -9.93
#